data_533517fc360c8c586893140374c568c5
#
_entry.id   533517fc360c8c586893140374c568c5
#
_cell.length_a   1.000
_cell.length_b   1.000
_cell.length_c   1.000
_cell.angle_alpha   90.00
_cell.angle_beta   90.00
_cell.angle_gamma   90.00
#
_symmetry.space_group_name_H-M   'P 1'
#
loop_
_entity.id
_entity.type
_entity.pdbx_description
1 polymer ?
#
loop_
_entity_poly.entity_id
_entity_poly.type
_entity_poly.pdbx_seq_one_letter_code
_entity_poly.pdbx_strand_id
1 'polypeptide(L)'
;MDRVLLSYGNGGRENARLINDVFIQTFGDIAKFAIEDSGFFSGKDFAISTDSYTITPIFFPGGDIGKLSICGSCNDVAVGGAKPLYLSASFIIEEGFLINDLKKIAQSMKDEMLKNNITLLSADTKVVNKGSINGIFINTTAIGEVKYKNLSAKNLKDGD
;
A
#
# COMPACT_ATOMS: atom_id res chain seq x y z
N MET A 1 -5.04 7.50 29.69
CA MET A 1 -5.02 7.75 28.23
C MET A 1 -4.34 6.56 27.59
N ASP A 2 -5.08 5.81 26.84
CA ASP A 2 -4.53 4.67 26.10
C ASP A 2 -3.66 5.21 24.96
N ARG A 3 -2.54 4.53 24.69
CA ARG A 3 -1.59 4.89 23.64
C ARG A 3 -1.59 3.80 22.60
N VAL A 4 -1.36 4.17 21.34
CA VAL A 4 -1.12 3.20 20.28
C VAL A 4 0.19 2.45 20.59
N LEU A 5 0.13 1.12 20.57
CA LEU A 5 1.26 0.23 20.78
C LEU A 5 1.78 -0.29 19.44
N LEU A 6 3.06 -0.64 19.38
CA LEU A 6 3.67 -1.20 18.18
C LEU A 6 2.96 -2.48 17.71
N SER A 7 2.46 -3.29 18.64
CA SER A 7 1.71 -4.53 18.36
C SER A 7 0.45 -4.30 17.52
N TYR A 8 -0.16 -3.10 17.61
CA TYR A 8 -1.36 -2.76 16.82
C TYR A 8 -1.07 -2.66 15.31
N GLY A 9 0.19 -2.47 14.92
CA GLY A 9 0.62 -2.47 13.52
C GLY A 9 0.93 -3.85 12.93
N ASN A 10 0.94 -4.92 13.74
CA ASN A 10 1.36 -6.26 13.30
C ASN A 10 0.25 -7.08 12.61
N GLY A 11 -0.90 -6.47 12.34
CA GLY A 11 -2.06 -7.18 11.83
C GLY A 11 -2.80 -8.01 12.92
N GLY A 12 -3.72 -8.88 12.50
CA GLY A 12 -4.47 -9.75 13.39
C GLY A 12 -5.52 -9.02 14.23
N ARG A 13 -5.91 -9.62 15.37
CA ARG A 13 -7.05 -9.15 16.18
C ARG A 13 -6.86 -7.76 16.78
N GLU A 14 -5.67 -7.42 17.22
CA GLU A 14 -5.38 -6.12 17.85
C GLU A 14 -5.41 -4.98 16.82
N ASN A 15 -4.87 -5.22 15.63
CA ASN A 15 -4.95 -4.29 14.50
C ASN A 15 -6.42 -4.09 14.07
N ALA A 16 -7.16 -5.19 13.86
CA ALA A 16 -8.58 -5.14 13.48
C ALA A 16 -9.42 -4.38 14.53
N ARG A 17 -9.12 -4.56 15.82
CA ARG A 17 -9.78 -3.82 16.89
C ARG A 17 -9.48 -2.32 16.82
N LEU A 18 -8.21 -1.93 16.64
CA LEU A 18 -7.83 -0.53 16.47
C LEU A 18 -8.55 0.11 15.29
N ILE A 19 -8.57 -0.57 14.13
CA ILE A 19 -9.25 -0.10 12.92
C ILE A 19 -10.74 0.10 13.20
N ASN A 20 -11.40 -0.88 13.81
CA ASN A 20 -12.82 -0.80 14.12
C ASN A 20 -13.12 0.32 15.13
N ASP A 21 -12.44 0.32 16.28
CA ASP A 21 -12.80 1.16 17.43
C ASP A 21 -12.41 2.64 17.21
N VAL A 22 -11.42 2.91 16.36
CA VAL A 22 -10.96 4.29 16.09
C VAL A 22 -11.44 4.76 14.72
N PHE A 23 -11.10 4.04 13.64
CA PHE A 23 -11.30 4.56 12.29
C PHE A 23 -12.73 4.31 11.78
N ILE A 24 -13.22 3.07 11.83
CA ILE A 24 -14.55 2.75 11.30
C ILE A 24 -15.64 3.45 12.11
N GLN A 25 -15.54 3.47 13.44
CA GLN A 25 -16.51 4.18 14.26
C GLN A 25 -16.47 5.71 14.05
N THR A 26 -15.27 6.28 13.81
CA THR A 26 -15.13 7.72 13.56
C THR A 26 -15.63 8.12 12.19
N PHE A 27 -15.27 7.38 11.15
CA PHE A 27 -15.64 7.69 9.77
C PHE A 27 -17.06 7.25 9.42
N GLY A 28 -17.63 6.28 10.16
CA GLY A 28 -19.01 5.84 9.97
C GLY A 28 -19.28 5.41 8.52
N ASP A 29 -20.33 5.95 7.94
CA ASP A 29 -20.80 5.57 6.61
C ASP A 29 -19.82 5.84 5.45
N ILE A 30 -18.86 6.74 5.63
CA ILE A 30 -17.84 7.00 4.59
C ILE A 30 -16.75 5.94 4.55
N ALA A 31 -16.66 5.05 5.54
CA ALA A 31 -15.68 3.97 5.65
C ALA A 31 -16.16 2.61 5.11
N LYS A 32 -17.15 2.59 4.23
CA LYS A 32 -17.81 1.36 3.74
C LYS A 32 -16.89 0.32 3.10
N PHE A 33 -15.73 0.76 2.63
CA PHE A 33 -14.81 -0.09 1.86
C PHE A 33 -13.53 -0.45 2.62
N ALA A 34 -13.42 -0.09 3.89
CA ALA A 34 -12.22 -0.29 4.70
C ALA A 34 -12.04 -1.74 5.22
N ILE A 35 -12.88 -2.69 4.82
CA ILE A 35 -12.91 -4.07 5.38
C ILE A 35 -12.19 -5.08 4.48
N GLU A 36 -12.06 -4.79 3.19
CA GLU A 36 -11.37 -5.63 2.19
C GLU A 36 -10.04 -4.99 1.80
N ASP A 37 -9.14 -5.77 1.18
CA ASP A 37 -7.82 -5.30 0.74
C ASP A 37 -7.92 -4.22 -0.35
N SER A 38 -9.04 -4.15 -1.07
CA SER A 38 -9.31 -3.15 -2.10
C SER A 38 -10.68 -2.52 -1.94
N GLY A 39 -10.78 -1.23 -2.20
CA GLY A 39 -12.04 -0.50 -2.33
C GLY A 39 -12.55 -0.49 -3.77
N PHE A 40 -13.87 -0.51 -3.94
CA PHE A 40 -14.54 -0.42 -5.25
C PHE A 40 -15.39 0.84 -5.30
N PHE A 41 -15.45 1.49 -6.47
CA PHE A 41 -16.27 2.68 -6.65
C PHE A 41 -17.13 2.58 -7.93
N SER A 42 -18.28 3.24 -7.90
CA SER A 42 -19.27 3.20 -8.98
C SER A 42 -18.92 4.14 -10.14
N GLY A 43 -19.34 3.78 -11.37
CA GLY A 43 -19.14 4.57 -12.57
C GLY A 43 -18.27 3.90 -13.64
N LYS A 44 -17.30 3.10 -13.24
CA LYS A 44 -16.57 2.06 -13.97
C LYS A 44 -16.14 1.03 -12.94
N ASP A 45 -15.91 -0.20 -13.39
CA ASP A 45 -15.47 -1.27 -12.49
C ASP A 45 -13.96 -1.06 -12.16
N PHE A 46 -13.65 -0.20 -11.19
CA PHE A 46 -12.31 0.01 -10.68
C PHE A 46 -12.18 -0.45 -9.24
N ALA A 47 -10.99 -0.97 -8.92
CA ALA A 47 -10.52 -1.26 -7.56
C ALA A 47 -9.35 -0.34 -7.22
N ILE A 48 -9.21 0.00 -5.95
CA ILE A 48 -8.13 0.81 -5.41
C ILE A 48 -7.63 0.19 -4.12
N SER A 49 -6.30 0.15 -3.95
CA SER A 49 -5.64 -0.19 -2.69
C SER A 49 -4.53 0.79 -2.38
N THR A 50 -4.25 1.01 -1.10
CA THR A 50 -3.15 1.87 -0.63
C THR A 50 -2.43 1.21 0.53
N ASP A 51 -1.08 1.24 0.46
CA ASP A 51 -0.19 0.66 1.44
C ASP A 51 0.97 1.59 1.79
N SER A 52 1.50 1.43 3.00
CA SER A 52 2.67 2.14 3.50
C SER A 52 3.80 1.17 3.84
N TYR A 53 5.00 1.50 3.40
CA TYR A 53 6.20 0.66 3.52
C TYR A 53 7.27 1.36 4.36
N THR A 54 7.72 0.68 5.42
CA THR A 54 8.66 1.20 6.42
C THR A 54 9.70 0.14 6.82
N ILE A 55 10.18 -0.64 5.86
CA ILE A 55 11.02 -1.82 6.12
C ILE A 55 12.48 -1.47 6.47
N THR A 56 13.09 -2.32 7.25
CA THR A 56 14.53 -2.29 7.57
C THR A 56 15.08 -3.72 7.55
N PRO A 57 16.14 -4.01 6.77
CA PRO A 57 16.86 -3.10 5.88
C PRO A 57 16.07 -2.76 4.62
N ILE A 58 16.32 -1.57 4.04
CA ILE A 58 15.62 -1.09 2.83
C ILE A 58 16.03 -1.85 1.56
N PHE A 59 17.20 -2.48 1.55
CA PHE A 59 17.67 -3.43 0.53
C PHE A 59 17.79 -4.81 1.16
N PHE A 60 17.26 -5.83 0.53
CA PHE A 60 17.22 -7.20 1.03
C PHE A 60 17.39 -8.22 -0.11
N PRO A 61 17.70 -9.49 0.17
CA PRO A 61 17.78 -10.51 -0.85
C PRO A 61 16.47 -10.63 -1.65
N GLY A 62 16.55 -10.37 -2.96
CA GLY A 62 15.39 -10.44 -3.87
C GLY A 62 14.70 -9.12 -4.16
N GLY A 63 15.05 -8.02 -3.47
CA GLY A 63 14.43 -6.72 -3.73
C GLY A 63 14.87 -5.60 -2.82
N ASP A 64 14.08 -4.55 -2.84
CA ASP A 64 14.20 -3.37 -1.98
C ASP A 64 12.82 -2.79 -1.67
N ILE A 65 12.79 -1.76 -0.85
CA ILE A 65 11.55 -1.06 -0.47
C ILE A 65 10.79 -0.53 -1.70
N GLY A 66 11.49 -0.13 -2.77
CA GLY A 66 10.87 0.36 -4.00
C GLY A 66 10.11 -0.74 -4.74
N LYS A 67 10.76 -1.90 -4.99
CA LYS A 67 10.09 -3.06 -5.57
C LYS A 67 8.90 -3.51 -4.72
N LEU A 68 9.09 -3.62 -3.40
CA LEU A 68 8.04 -4.04 -2.49
C LEU A 68 6.83 -3.10 -2.53
N SER A 69 7.05 -1.78 -2.60
CA SER A 69 5.99 -0.79 -2.63
C SER A 69 5.12 -0.89 -3.88
N ILE A 70 5.68 -1.29 -5.02
CA ILE A 70 4.89 -1.54 -6.23
C ILE A 70 4.12 -2.85 -6.11
N CYS A 71 4.82 -3.93 -5.71
CA CYS A 71 4.22 -5.26 -5.65
C CYS A 71 3.06 -5.33 -4.65
N GLY A 72 3.18 -4.75 -3.45
CA GLY A 72 2.18 -4.87 -2.40
C GLY A 72 0.84 -4.28 -2.81
N SER A 73 0.77 -2.98 -3.08
CA SER A 73 -0.50 -2.33 -3.48
C SER A 73 -1.10 -2.92 -4.76
N CYS A 74 -0.25 -3.37 -5.71
CA CYS A 74 -0.73 -4.03 -6.93
C CYS A 74 -1.28 -5.43 -6.66
N ASN A 75 -0.69 -6.18 -5.73
CA ASN A 75 -1.19 -7.49 -5.32
C ASN A 75 -2.57 -7.39 -4.67
N ASP A 76 -2.79 -6.38 -3.82
CA ASP A 76 -4.09 -6.15 -3.18
C ASP A 76 -5.18 -5.87 -4.22
N VAL A 77 -4.87 -5.03 -5.21
CA VAL A 77 -5.78 -4.79 -6.35
C VAL A 77 -6.03 -6.07 -7.13
N ALA A 78 -4.98 -6.90 -7.34
CA ALA A 78 -5.10 -8.15 -8.08
C ALA A 78 -5.93 -9.21 -7.32
N VAL A 79 -5.74 -9.34 -6.01
CA VAL A 79 -6.54 -10.22 -5.13
C VAL A 79 -8.01 -9.80 -5.14
N GLY A 80 -8.29 -8.49 -5.24
CA GLY A 80 -9.65 -7.98 -5.43
C GLY A 80 -10.25 -8.24 -6.82
N GLY A 81 -9.56 -8.99 -7.70
CA GLY A 81 -10.04 -9.35 -9.05
C GLY A 81 -9.82 -8.29 -10.12
N ALA A 82 -8.95 -7.31 -9.86
CA ALA A 82 -8.67 -6.24 -10.79
C ALA A 82 -7.26 -6.33 -11.37
N LYS A 83 -7.08 -5.86 -12.61
CA LYS A 83 -5.78 -5.70 -13.23
C LYS A 83 -5.23 -4.32 -12.86
N PRO A 84 -4.11 -4.21 -12.13
CA PRO A 84 -3.47 -2.93 -11.85
C PRO A 84 -3.09 -2.20 -13.15
N LEU A 85 -3.38 -0.91 -13.23
CA LEU A 85 -3.11 -0.06 -14.39
C LEU A 85 -2.35 1.20 -14.02
N TYR A 86 -2.68 1.79 -12.88
CA TYR A 86 -2.17 3.08 -12.45
C TYR A 86 -1.69 3.03 -11.02
N LEU A 87 -0.74 3.90 -10.71
CA LEU A 87 -0.18 4.01 -9.38
C LEU A 87 0.09 5.48 -9.05
N SER A 88 -0.13 5.87 -7.80
CA SER A 88 0.47 7.07 -7.21
C SER A 88 1.44 6.66 -6.11
N ALA A 89 2.47 7.49 -5.88
CA ALA A 89 3.48 7.24 -4.86
C ALA A 89 3.76 8.48 -4.02
N SER A 90 3.98 8.29 -2.73
CA SER A 90 4.44 9.34 -1.82
C SER A 90 5.67 8.87 -1.06
N PHE A 91 6.66 9.73 -0.97
CA PHE A 91 7.95 9.47 -0.32
C PHE A 91 8.12 10.41 0.87
N ILE A 92 8.37 9.84 2.05
CA ILE A 92 8.85 10.60 3.22
C ILE A 92 10.30 10.20 3.43
N ILE A 93 11.22 11.15 3.29
CA ILE A 93 12.67 10.91 3.25
C ILE A 93 13.33 11.65 4.39
N GLU A 94 14.18 10.96 5.14
CA GLU A 94 14.97 11.56 6.19
C GLU A 94 16.09 12.40 5.61
N GLU A 95 16.35 13.58 6.18
CA GLU A 95 17.52 14.40 5.86
C GLU A 95 18.81 13.59 6.02
N GLY A 96 19.67 13.63 5.00
CA GLY A 96 20.93 12.86 4.97
C GLY A 96 20.79 11.47 4.30
N PHE A 97 19.59 11.08 3.84
CA PHE A 97 19.44 9.86 3.05
C PHE A 97 20.27 9.91 1.76
N LEU A 98 20.95 8.81 1.41
CA LEU A 98 21.86 8.78 0.28
C LEU A 98 21.12 8.88 -1.06
N ILE A 99 21.47 9.87 -1.87
CA ILE A 99 20.89 10.07 -3.21
C ILE A 99 21.08 8.84 -4.12
N ASN A 100 22.22 8.15 -4.00
CA ASN A 100 22.46 6.94 -4.80
C ASN A 100 21.51 5.80 -4.41
N ASP A 101 21.14 5.67 -3.15
CA ASP A 101 20.18 4.66 -2.71
C ASP A 101 18.76 5.05 -3.12
N LEU A 102 18.40 6.33 -3.05
CA LEU A 102 17.13 6.81 -3.60
C LEU A 102 17.01 6.53 -5.11
N LYS A 103 18.08 6.72 -5.88
CA LYS A 103 18.11 6.36 -7.32
C LYS A 103 17.91 4.88 -7.56
N LYS A 104 18.53 3.99 -6.76
CA LYS A 104 18.33 2.54 -6.88
C LYS A 104 16.87 2.16 -6.58
N ILE A 105 16.29 2.72 -5.53
CA ILE A 105 14.89 2.52 -5.16
C ILE A 105 13.97 2.96 -6.31
N ALA A 106 14.15 4.16 -6.84
CA ALA A 106 13.37 4.67 -7.96
C ALA A 106 13.51 3.80 -9.22
N GLN A 107 14.73 3.27 -9.48
CA GLN A 107 14.96 2.37 -10.61
C GLN A 107 14.23 1.05 -10.44
N SER A 108 14.27 0.44 -9.25
CA SER A 108 13.57 -0.81 -8.98
C SER A 108 12.05 -0.66 -9.08
N MET A 109 11.50 0.47 -8.61
CA MET A 109 10.08 0.82 -8.81
C MET A 109 9.73 0.89 -10.29
N LYS A 110 10.54 1.62 -11.08
CA LYS A 110 10.35 1.75 -12.53
C LYS A 110 10.38 0.39 -13.21
N ASP A 111 11.37 -0.45 -12.89
CA ASP A 111 11.52 -1.76 -13.51
C ASP A 111 10.32 -2.66 -13.23
N GLU A 112 9.79 -2.63 -12.02
CA GLU A 112 8.62 -3.41 -11.64
C GLU A 112 7.33 -2.88 -12.29
N MET A 113 7.17 -1.56 -12.39
CA MET A 113 6.04 -0.96 -13.12
C MET A 113 6.07 -1.31 -14.62
N LEU A 114 7.25 -1.26 -15.26
CA LEU A 114 7.40 -1.61 -16.68
C LEU A 114 7.04 -3.08 -16.95
N LYS A 115 7.47 -4.02 -16.10
CA LYS A 115 7.12 -5.44 -16.24
C LYS A 115 5.61 -5.69 -16.22
N ASN A 116 4.89 -4.90 -15.45
CA ASN A 116 3.45 -5.09 -15.23
C ASN A 116 2.57 -4.12 -16.04
N ASN A 117 3.17 -3.28 -16.91
CA ASN A 117 2.50 -2.25 -17.69
C ASN A 117 1.69 -1.28 -16.81
N ILE A 118 2.27 -0.85 -15.69
CA ILE A 118 1.69 0.10 -14.75
C ILE A 118 2.21 1.50 -15.06
N THR A 119 1.30 2.49 -15.05
CA THR A 119 1.65 3.89 -15.25
C THR A 119 1.65 4.65 -13.92
N LEU A 120 2.75 5.32 -13.59
CA LEU A 120 2.79 6.27 -12.46
C LEU A 120 2.06 7.56 -12.87
N LEU A 121 0.94 7.87 -12.21
CA LEU A 121 0.14 9.06 -12.52
C LEU A 121 0.53 10.28 -11.70
N SER A 122 0.96 10.06 -10.45
CA SER A 122 1.29 11.14 -9.53
C SER A 122 2.34 10.67 -8.54
N ALA A 123 3.20 11.59 -8.10
CA ALA A 123 4.11 11.34 -7.00
C ALA A 123 4.29 12.62 -6.16
N ASP A 124 4.52 12.43 -4.86
CA ASP A 124 4.87 13.51 -3.93
C ASP A 124 6.11 13.12 -3.12
N THR A 125 6.85 14.13 -2.66
CA THR A 125 8.07 13.94 -1.85
C THR A 125 8.11 14.93 -0.70
N LYS A 126 8.29 14.39 0.50
CA LYS A 126 8.50 15.16 1.73
C LYS A 126 9.85 14.80 2.32
N VAL A 127 10.67 15.82 2.61
CA VAL A 127 11.89 15.64 3.39
C VAL A 127 11.63 16.08 4.83
N VAL A 128 12.00 15.26 5.79
CA VAL A 128 11.84 15.49 7.23
C VAL A 128 13.18 15.55 7.92
N ASN A 129 13.22 16.18 9.09
CA ASN A 129 14.46 16.33 9.87
C ASN A 129 15.04 14.97 10.23
N LYS A 130 16.37 14.90 10.34
CA LYS A 130 17.08 13.72 10.82
C LYS A 130 16.53 13.27 12.18
N GLY A 131 16.27 11.98 12.33
CA GLY A 131 15.69 11.37 13.54
C GLY A 131 14.15 11.42 13.60
N SER A 132 13.46 12.03 12.60
CA SER A 132 12.00 12.02 12.55
C SER A 132 11.42 10.72 12.02
N ILE A 133 12.17 10.02 11.19
CA ILE A 133 11.87 8.67 10.66
C ILE A 133 13.16 7.87 10.55
N ASN A 134 13.10 6.62 10.13
CA ASN A 134 14.27 5.80 9.85
C ASN A 134 14.48 5.67 8.33
N GLY A 135 15.25 6.56 7.75
CA GLY A 135 15.69 6.56 6.36
C GLY A 135 14.59 7.01 5.38
N ILE A 136 13.77 6.10 4.88
CA ILE A 136 12.73 6.40 3.90
C ILE A 136 11.46 5.58 4.18
N PHE A 137 10.32 6.24 4.07
CA PHE A 137 9.00 5.61 4.03
C PHE A 137 8.36 5.87 2.66
N ILE A 138 7.70 4.87 2.12
CA ILE A 138 7.01 4.95 0.83
C ILE A 138 5.55 4.56 1.06
N ASN A 139 4.63 5.38 0.55
CA ASN A 139 3.23 5.01 0.42
C ASN A 139 2.89 4.92 -1.06
N THR A 140 2.17 3.88 -1.45
CA THR A 140 1.67 3.74 -2.82
C THR A 140 0.17 3.48 -2.82
N THR A 141 -0.49 4.00 -3.85
CA THR A 141 -1.90 3.72 -4.12
C THR A 141 -2.01 3.18 -5.54
N ALA A 142 -2.47 1.93 -5.67
CA ALA A 142 -2.72 1.29 -6.94
C ALA A 142 -4.20 1.38 -7.33
N ILE A 143 -4.46 1.57 -8.61
CA ILE A 143 -5.80 1.57 -9.21
C ILE A 143 -5.80 0.55 -10.34
N GLY A 144 -6.80 -0.34 -10.35
CA GLY A 144 -6.96 -1.38 -11.35
C GLY A 144 -8.37 -1.49 -11.89
N GLU A 145 -8.49 -1.99 -13.11
CA GLU A 145 -9.75 -2.30 -13.75
C GLU A 145 -10.23 -3.69 -13.32
N VAL A 146 -11.44 -3.79 -12.76
CA VAL A 146 -12.02 -5.07 -12.32
C VAL A 146 -12.24 -5.98 -13.52
N LYS A 147 -11.63 -7.16 -13.48
CA LYS A 147 -11.76 -8.22 -14.47
C LYS A 147 -12.65 -9.37 -13.98
N TYR A 148 -12.57 -9.65 -12.68
CA TYR A 148 -13.34 -10.70 -12.02
C TYR A 148 -14.13 -10.09 -10.87
N LYS A 149 -15.46 -10.18 -10.92
CA LYS A 149 -16.36 -9.67 -9.88
C LYS A 149 -16.55 -10.71 -8.77
N ASN A 150 -16.84 -10.22 -7.57
CA ASN A 150 -17.17 -11.06 -6.41
C ASN A 150 -16.00 -11.93 -5.87
N LEU A 151 -14.76 -11.61 -6.19
CA LEU A 151 -13.61 -12.16 -5.45
C LEU A 151 -13.58 -11.52 -4.06
N SER A 152 -13.88 -12.31 -3.04
CA SER A 152 -13.86 -11.91 -1.64
C SER A 152 -13.69 -13.16 -0.78
N ALA A 153 -12.94 -13.02 0.32
CA ALA A 153 -12.79 -14.10 1.31
C ALA A 153 -14.14 -14.61 1.85
N LYS A 154 -15.18 -13.77 1.83
CA LYS A 154 -16.55 -14.15 2.23
C LYS A 154 -17.23 -15.15 1.27
N ASN A 155 -16.74 -15.25 0.06
CA ASN A 155 -17.30 -16.11 -0.98
C ASN A 155 -16.58 -17.45 -1.11
N LEU A 156 -15.54 -17.68 -0.32
CA LEU A 156 -14.78 -18.94 -0.30
C LEU A 156 -15.68 -20.12 0.08
N LYS A 157 -15.47 -21.25 -0.60
CA LYS A 157 -16.15 -22.52 -0.37
C LYS A 157 -15.11 -23.61 -0.11
N ASP A 158 -15.55 -24.69 0.52
CA ASP A 158 -14.70 -25.86 0.70
C ASP A 158 -14.23 -26.39 -0.66
N GLY A 159 -12.91 -26.46 -0.86
CA GLY A 159 -12.26 -26.92 -2.08
C GLY A 159 -11.82 -25.84 -3.07
N ASP A 160 -12.01 -24.54 -2.73
CA ASP A 160 -11.47 -23.41 -3.51
C ASP A 160 -9.95 -23.23 -3.34
#